data_931daafbc26985171267f8a96e0fa9e4
#
_entry.id   931daafbc26985171267f8a96e0fa9e4
#
_cell.length_a   1.000
_cell.length_b   1.000
_cell.length_c   1.000
_cell.angle_alpha   90.00
_cell.angle_beta   90.00
_cell.angle_gamma   90.00
#
_symmetry.space_group_name_H-M   'P 1'
#
loop_
_entity.id
_entity.type
_entity.pdbx_description
1 polymer ?
#
loop_
_entity_poly.entity_id
_entity_poly.type
_entity_poly.pdbx_seq_one_letter_code
_entity_poly.pdbx_strand_id
1 'polypeptide(L)'
;MTSAKSWLSNPHIDPRSAVLPWDTELPAEEKVSAVEASRYYLEHLRQALTHAHPDSSLDDASIVITVPASFQEVARNLTLEAAEAAGFRDVILLEEPQAAFYAWLHRVGDSWREQVSPGDLILVCDVGGGTSDFSLIAATETDGQLGLERVSVGEHLLLGGDNMDLALAYIVQGQLAEEGHEIDTWQLWALVHACSQ
;
A
#
# COMPACT_ATOMS: atom_id res chain seq x y z
N MET A 1 -4.56 -11.71 -6.96
CA MET A 1 -5.35 -11.09 -5.84
C MET A 1 -4.79 -9.70 -5.64
N THR A 2 -5.54 -8.69 -6.04
CA THR A 2 -5.12 -7.29 -5.97
C THR A 2 -5.64 -6.66 -4.68
N SER A 3 -4.92 -5.65 -4.17
CA SER A 3 -5.36 -4.76 -3.07
C SER A 3 -5.72 -5.43 -1.73
N ALA A 4 -5.17 -6.61 -1.41
CA ALA A 4 -5.48 -7.32 -0.16
C ALA A 4 -5.20 -6.46 1.10
N LYS A 5 -4.21 -5.56 1.05
CA LYS A 5 -3.86 -4.63 2.12
C LYS A 5 -5.03 -3.72 2.51
N SER A 6 -5.78 -3.20 1.52
CA SER A 6 -6.93 -2.31 1.77
C SER A 6 -8.06 -3.00 2.53
N TRP A 7 -8.16 -4.32 2.44
CA TRP A 7 -9.17 -5.11 3.15
C TRP A 7 -8.90 -5.22 4.65
N LEU A 8 -7.67 -4.94 5.12
CA LEU A 8 -7.37 -4.89 6.56
C LEU A 8 -8.09 -3.74 7.28
N SER A 9 -8.45 -2.68 6.55
CA SER A 9 -9.15 -1.51 7.08
C SER A 9 -10.58 -1.37 6.56
N ASN A 10 -11.12 -2.37 5.85
CA ASN A 10 -12.47 -2.33 5.32
C ASN A 10 -13.50 -2.41 6.47
N PRO A 11 -14.35 -1.38 6.67
CA PRO A 11 -15.28 -1.35 7.80
C PRO A 11 -16.48 -2.31 7.64
N HIS A 12 -16.68 -2.87 6.44
CA HIS A 12 -17.86 -3.69 6.12
C HIS A 12 -17.59 -5.20 6.18
N ILE A 13 -16.32 -5.60 6.34
CA ILE A 13 -15.92 -7.01 6.31
C ILE A 13 -14.96 -7.29 7.44
N ASP A 14 -15.13 -8.43 8.11
CA ASP A 14 -14.14 -8.91 9.06
C ASP A 14 -12.87 -9.31 8.31
N PRO A 15 -11.72 -8.65 8.57
CA PRO A 15 -10.44 -8.94 7.91
C PRO A 15 -9.93 -10.38 8.12
N ARG A 16 -10.48 -11.10 9.07
CA ARG A 16 -10.16 -12.52 9.37
C ARG A 16 -11.05 -13.50 8.62
N SER A 17 -12.12 -13.02 7.97
CA SER A 17 -13.00 -13.88 7.17
C SER A 17 -12.36 -14.24 5.83
N ALA A 18 -12.47 -15.50 5.42
CA ALA A 18 -11.95 -16.02 4.15
C ALA A 18 -12.83 -15.60 2.98
N VAL A 19 -12.65 -14.37 2.49
CA VAL A 19 -13.48 -13.76 1.43
C VAL A 19 -12.70 -13.43 0.16
N LEU A 20 -11.38 -13.53 0.19
CA LEU A 20 -10.53 -13.16 -0.95
C LEU A 20 -10.08 -14.38 -1.77
N PRO A 21 -10.08 -14.29 -3.12
CA PRO A 21 -10.47 -13.13 -3.92
C PRO A 21 -11.96 -12.84 -3.82
N TRP A 22 -12.30 -11.54 -3.74
CA TRP A 22 -13.68 -11.08 -3.63
C TRP A 22 -14.44 -11.30 -4.95
N ASP A 23 -15.74 -11.54 -4.85
CA ASP A 23 -16.67 -11.69 -5.99
C ASP A 23 -16.22 -12.74 -7.02
N THR A 24 -15.79 -13.91 -6.52
CA THR A 24 -15.41 -15.05 -7.35
C THR A 24 -16.26 -16.28 -7.00
N GLU A 25 -16.44 -17.17 -7.97
CA GLU A 25 -17.14 -18.46 -7.80
C GLU A 25 -16.29 -19.51 -7.07
N LEU A 26 -15.11 -19.15 -6.55
CA LEU A 26 -14.25 -20.07 -5.81
C LEU A 26 -14.96 -20.57 -4.56
N PRO A 27 -14.81 -21.88 -4.25
CA PRO A 27 -15.29 -22.46 -3.00
C PRO A 27 -14.70 -21.72 -1.78
N ALA A 28 -15.42 -21.69 -0.67
CA ALA A 28 -14.97 -20.99 0.54
C ALA A 28 -13.62 -21.50 1.07
N GLU A 29 -13.33 -22.79 0.90
CA GLU A 29 -12.08 -23.43 1.28
C GLU A 29 -10.86 -23.01 0.43
N GLU A 30 -11.10 -22.40 -0.73
CA GLU A 30 -10.04 -21.86 -1.59
C GLU A 30 -9.86 -20.35 -1.42
N LYS A 31 -10.69 -19.72 -0.58
CA LYS A 31 -10.55 -18.31 -0.23
C LYS A 31 -9.68 -18.13 1.00
N VAL A 32 -9.09 -16.94 1.09
CA VAL A 32 -8.26 -16.54 2.23
C VAL A 32 -8.77 -15.25 2.85
N SER A 33 -8.37 -14.99 4.07
CA SER A 33 -8.63 -13.72 4.74
C SER A 33 -7.64 -12.64 4.29
N ALA A 34 -7.93 -11.38 4.58
CA ALA A 34 -7.01 -10.27 4.34
C ALA A 34 -5.71 -10.41 5.15
N VAL A 35 -5.81 -10.93 6.38
CA VAL A 35 -4.65 -11.20 7.24
C VAL A 35 -3.77 -12.30 6.65
N GLU A 36 -4.38 -13.42 6.20
CA GLU A 36 -3.64 -14.51 5.56
C GLU A 36 -2.99 -14.08 4.25
N ALA A 37 -3.70 -13.31 3.43
CA ALA A 37 -3.14 -12.76 2.20
C ALA A 37 -1.91 -11.86 2.49
N SER A 38 -2.01 -11.00 3.50
CA SER A 38 -0.90 -10.16 3.95
C SER A 38 0.28 -11.00 4.45
N ARG A 39 0.01 -12.05 5.23
CA ARG A 39 1.03 -13.03 5.66
C ARG A 39 1.75 -13.67 4.47
N TYR A 40 1.02 -14.13 3.45
CA TYR A 40 1.62 -14.75 2.27
C TYR A 40 2.54 -13.80 1.51
N TYR A 41 2.14 -12.52 1.33
CA TYR A 41 3.02 -11.53 0.71
C TYR A 41 4.29 -11.29 1.52
N LEU A 42 4.16 -11.13 2.84
CA LEU A 42 5.30 -10.89 3.72
C LEU A 42 6.22 -12.12 3.79
N GLU A 43 5.66 -13.32 3.82
CA GLU A 43 6.42 -14.58 3.78
C GLU A 43 7.21 -14.72 2.47
N HIS A 44 6.57 -14.39 1.33
CA HIS A 44 7.25 -14.37 0.03
C HIS A 44 8.41 -13.37 0.01
N LEU A 45 8.19 -12.15 0.50
CA LEU A 45 9.25 -11.14 0.61
C LEU A 45 10.39 -11.61 1.51
N ARG A 46 10.09 -12.23 2.66
CA ARG A 46 11.08 -12.78 3.56
C ARG A 46 11.92 -13.85 2.87
N GLN A 47 11.28 -14.77 2.15
CA GLN A 47 11.98 -15.82 1.39
C GLN A 47 12.87 -15.21 0.28
N ALA A 48 12.36 -14.22 -0.46
CA ALA A 48 13.11 -13.53 -1.50
C ALA A 48 14.33 -12.80 -0.93
N LEU A 49 14.18 -12.10 0.20
CA LEU A 49 15.28 -11.43 0.88
C LEU A 49 16.36 -12.43 1.38
N THR A 50 15.93 -13.54 1.98
CA THR A 50 16.86 -14.60 2.42
C THR A 50 17.62 -15.21 1.25
N HIS A 51 16.95 -15.38 0.11
CA HIS A 51 17.59 -15.89 -1.10
C HIS A 51 18.59 -14.89 -1.71
N ALA A 52 18.23 -13.60 -1.72
CA ALA A 52 19.08 -12.54 -2.26
C ALA A 52 20.30 -12.22 -1.37
N HIS A 53 20.17 -12.47 -0.06
CA HIS A 53 21.19 -12.16 0.93
C HIS A 53 21.48 -13.39 1.83
N PRO A 54 22.05 -14.48 1.28
CA PRO A 54 22.22 -15.75 2.01
C PRO A 54 23.19 -15.63 3.20
N ASP A 55 24.08 -14.66 3.18
CA ASP A 55 25.07 -14.42 4.23
C ASP A 55 24.58 -13.48 5.35
N SER A 56 23.34 -12.99 5.24
CA SER A 56 22.73 -12.05 6.20
C SER A 56 21.56 -12.72 6.93
N SER A 57 21.57 -12.58 8.26
CA SER A 57 20.42 -13.04 9.08
C SER A 57 19.37 -11.94 9.16
N LEU A 58 18.13 -12.24 8.77
CA LEU A 58 17.01 -11.34 8.98
C LEU A 58 16.62 -11.19 10.46
N ASP A 59 17.05 -12.12 11.32
CA ASP A 59 16.82 -12.05 12.77
C ASP A 59 17.64 -10.92 13.44
N ASP A 60 18.73 -10.47 12.78
CA ASP A 60 19.57 -9.36 13.24
C ASP A 60 19.23 -8.03 12.56
N ALA A 61 18.26 -8.03 11.66
CA ALA A 61 17.87 -6.86 10.90
C ALA A 61 16.75 -6.07 11.61
N SER A 62 16.82 -4.73 11.54
CA SER A 62 15.70 -3.87 11.90
C SER A 62 14.66 -3.92 10.79
N ILE A 63 13.48 -4.44 11.08
CA ILE A 63 12.39 -4.57 10.12
C ILE A 63 11.41 -3.42 10.30
N VAL A 64 11.25 -2.65 9.24
CA VAL A 64 10.24 -1.57 9.18
C VAL A 64 9.22 -1.92 8.10
N ILE A 65 7.95 -1.92 8.47
CA ILE A 65 6.84 -2.09 7.53
C ILE A 65 6.04 -0.80 7.47
N THR A 66 5.84 -0.28 6.26
CA THR A 66 5.04 0.93 6.07
C THR A 66 3.55 0.60 5.98
N VAL A 67 2.75 1.44 6.63
CA VAL A 67 1.29 1.34 6.64
C VAL A 67 0.67 2.70 6.28
N PRO A 68 -0.52 2.72 5.65
CA PRO A 68 -1.24 3.96 5.40
C PRO A 68 -1.45 4.76 6.70
N ALA A 69 -1.39 6.09 6.60
CA ALA A 69 -1.69 6.96 7.75
C ALA A 69 -3.14 6.82 8.22
N SER A 70 -4.04 6.37 7.35
CA SER A 70 -5.45 6.07 7.60
C SER A 70 -5.68 4.77 8.40
N PHE A 71 -4.65 3.89 8.51
CA PHE A 71 -4.79 2.66 9.30
C PHE A 71 -4.98 2.96 10.77
N GLN A 72 -6.15 2.60 11.28
CA GLN A 72 -6.46 2.63 12.71
C GLN A 72 -5.75 1.48 13.44
N GLU A 73 -5.80 1.51 14.75
CA GLU A 73 -5.12 0.54 15.63
C GLU A 73 -5.39 -0.92 15.25
N VAL A 74 -6.63 -1.26 14.89
CA VAL A 74 -6.99 -2.62 14.49
C VAL A 74 -6.22 -3.07 13.25
N ALA A 75 -6.20 -2.28 12.18
CA ALA A 75 -5.49 -2.61 10.95
C ALA A 75 -3.96 -2.66 11.16
N ARG A 76 -3.42 -1.79 12.01
CA ARG A 76 -2.01 -1.81 12.43
C ARG A 76 -1.66 -3.12 13.16
N ASN A 77 -2.47 -3.52 14.12
CA ASN A 77 -2.28 -4.77 14.88
C ASN A 77 -2.40 -6.00 13.97
N LEU A 78 -3.34 -6.02 13.02
CA LEU A 78 -3.47 -7.09 12.05
C LEU A 78 -2.26 -7.18 11.10
N THR A 79 -1.64 -6.04 10.76
CA THR A 79 -0.40 -6.01 9.98
C THR A 79 0.76 -6.61 10.77
N LEU A 80 0.89 -6.29 12.06
CA LEU A 80 1.90 -6.90 12.94
C LEU A 80 1.69 -8.41 13.07
N GLU A 81 0.44 -8.84 13.31
CA GLU A 81 0.09 -10.26 13.39
C GLU A 81 0.47 -11.03 12.11
N ALA A 82 0.17 -10.46 10.93
CA ALA A 82 0.55 -11.04 9.65
C ALA A 82 2.08 -11.13 9.50
N ALA A 83 2.81 -10.11 9.95
CA ALA A 83 4.27 -10.08 9.89
C ALA A 83 4.91 -11.10 10.84
N GLU A 84 4.43 -11.21 12.07
CA GLU A 84 4.89 -12.23 13.03
C GLU A 84 4.61 -13.65 12.51
N ALA A 85 3.42 -13.88 11.95
CA ALA A 85 3.05 -15.16 11.34
C ALA A 85 3.89 -15.49 10.10
N ALA A 86 4.41 -14.48 9.37
CA ALA A 86 5.37 -14.65 8.28
C ALA A 86 6.81 -14.87 8.76
N GLY A 87 7.05 -14.80 10.07
CA GLY A 87 8.35 -15.07 10.71
C GLY A 87 9.25 -13.84 10.85
N PHE A 88 8.72 -12.62 10.71
CA PHE A 88 9.42 -11.40 11.10
C PHE A 88 9.32 -11.17 12.61
N ARG A 89 10.34 -10.55 13.20
CA ARG A 89 10.41 -10.24 14.63
C ARG A 89 10.69 -8.76 14.82
N ASP A 90 10.26 -8.20 15.93
CA ASP A 90 10.56 -6.82 16.35
C ASP A 90 10.21 -5.79 15.25
N VAL A 91 9.06 -5.98 14.58
CA VAL A 91 8.62 -5.14 13.47
C VAL A 91 8.21 -3.77 13.97
N ILE A 92 8.75 -2.73 13.34
CA ILE A 92 8.37 -1.34 13.56
C ILE A 92 7.39 -0.93 12.45
N LEU A 93 6.24 -0.40 12.83
CA LEU A 93 5.32 0.21 11.84
C LEU A 93 5.64 1.70 11.68
N LEU A 94 5.83 2.11 10.43
CA LEU A 94 6.03 3.50 10.04
C LEU A 94 4.88 3.93 9.11
N GLU A 95 4.39 5.15 9.25
CA GLU A 95 3.38 5.66 8.33
C GLU A 95 4.00 5.98 6.95
N GLU A 96 3.32 5.57 5.87
CA GLU A 96 3.79 5.76 4.49
C GLU A 96 4.16 7.21 4.17
N PRO A 97 3.37 8.25 4.56
CA PRO A 97 3.76 9.63 4.31
C PRO A 97 5.04 10.04 5.06
N GLN A 98 5.28 9.50 6.25
CA GLN A 98 6.54 9.73 6.98
C GLN A 98 7.71 9.05 6.27
N ALA A 99 7.51 7.80 5.82
CA ALA A 99 8.54 7.08 5.07
C ALA A 99 8.89 7.79 3.75
N ALA A 100 7.89 8.29 3.03
CA ALA A 100 8.09 9.08 1.80
C ALA A 100 8.89 10.36 2.08
N PHE A 101 8.57 11.06 3.17
CA PHE A 101 9.31 12.26 3.56
C PHE A 101 10.76 11.93 3.96
N TYR A 102 10.99 10.87 4.72
CA TYR A 102 12.36 10.43 5.06
C TYR A 102 13.16 10.01 3.82
N ALA A 103 12.52 9.35 2.85
CA ALA A 103 13.15 9.02 1.58
C ALA A 103 13.54 10.28 0.78
N TRP A 104 12.68 11.30 0.80
CA TRP A 104 12.98 12.59 0.21
C TRP A 104 14.15 13.28 0.92
N LEU A 105 14.15 13.36 2.26
CA LEU A 105 15.28 13.90 3.04
C LEU A 105 16.59 13.19 2.71
N HIS A 106 16.57 11.85 2.63
CA HIS A 106 17.75 11.08 2.27
C HIS A 106 18.26 11.42 0.87
N ARG A 107 17.35 11.62 -0.09
CA ARG A 107 17.68 11.97 -1.48
C ARG A 107 18.31 13.37 -1.60
N VAL A 108 17.73 14.35 -0.93
CA VAL A 108 18.20 15.75 -1.03
C VAL A 108 19.40 16.04 -0.14
N GLY A 109 19.71 15.16 0.82
CA GLY A 109 20.83 15.32 1.74
C GLY A 109 20.76 16.66 2.48
N ASP A 110 21.89 17.33 2.69
CA ASP A 110 21.97 18.57 3.48
C ASP A 110 21.19 19.76 2.88
N SER A 111 20.81 19.69 1.60
CA SER A 111 20.07 20.77 0.92
C SER A 111 18.57 20.84 1.30
N TRP A 112 18.05 19.93 2.13
CA TRP A 112 16.66 19.97 2.55
C TRP A 112 16.30 21.28 3.28
N ARG A 113 17.26 21.87 4.03
CA ARG A 113 17.05 23.14 4.75
C ARG A 113 16.86 24.36 3.84
N GLU A 114 17.22 24.24 2.56
CA GLU A 114 16.93 25.27 1.54
C GLU A 114 15.52 25.15 0.98
N GLN A 115 14.87 23.98 1.18
CA GLN A 115 13.57 23.64 0.59
C GLN A 115 12.45 23.60 1.62
N VAL A 116 12.75 23.30 2.89
CA VAL A 116 11.77 23.19 3.98
C VAL A 116 12.25 23.99 5.18
N SER A 117 11.38 24.87 5.66
CA SER A 117 11.59 25.69 6.85
C SER A 117 10.59 25.33 7.95
N PRO A 118 10.92 25.54 9.23
CA PRO A 118 9.96 25.42 10.29
C PRO A 118 8.71 26.28 10.03
N GLY A 119 7.53 25.69 10.15
CA GLY A 119 6.25 26.30 9.83
C GLY A 119 5.70 25.98 8.45
N ASP A 120 6.48 25.35 7.57
CA ASP A 120 5.98 24.88 6.29
C ASP A 120 5.00 23.73 6.45
N LEU A 121 4.02 23.68 5.54
CA LEU A 121 3.07 22.58 5.40
C LEU A 121 3.41 21.76 4.16
N ILE A 122 3.63 20.48 4.37
CA ILE A 122 4.00 19.51 3.34
C ILE A 122 2.79 18.64 3.06
N LEU A 123 2.30 18.67 1.82
CA LEU A 123 1.27 17.75 1.35
C LEU A 123 1.95 16.50 0.77
N VAL A 124 1.70 15.35 1.37
CA VAL A 124 2.08 14.06 0.82
C VAL A 124 0.88 13.46 0.10
N CYS A 125 1.05 13.18 -1.20
CA CYS A 125 0.07 12.51 -2.05
C CYS A 125 0.64 11.12 -2.37
N ASP A 126 0.08 10.09 -1.75
CA ASP A 126 0.44 8.69 -1.98
C ASP A 126 -0.66 8.05 -2.85
N VAL A 127 -0.35 7.85 -4.13
CA VAL A 127 -1.26 7.25 -5.11
C VAL A 127 -0.71 5.89 -5.48
N GLY A 128 -1.23 4.86 -4.82
CA GLY A 128 -0.86 3.47 -5.03
C GLY A 128 -1.69 2.78 -6.12
N GLY A 129 -1.54 1.46 -6.24
CA GLY A 129 -2.34 0.66 -7.17
C GLY A 129 -3.82 0.63 -6.81
N GLY A 130 -4.14 0.44 -5.54
CA GLY A 130 -5.53 0.29 -5.07
C GLY A 130 -6.08 1.45 -4.26
N THR A 131 -5.23 2.38 -3.80
CA THR A 131 -5.61 3.45 -2.86
C THR A 131 -4.89 4.75 -3.16
N SER A 132 -5.51 5.86 -2.74
CA SER A 132 -4.87 7.16 -2.69
C SER A 132 -5.05 7.76 -1.30
N ASP A 133 -3.94 8.12 -0.70
CA ASP A 133 -3.86 8.69 0.64
C ASP A 133 -3.24 10.09 0.58
N PHE A 134 -3.84 11.04 1.28
CA PHE A 134 -3.37 12.41 1.38
C PHE A 134 -3.07 12.73 2.84
N SER A 135 -1.88 13.22 3.12
CA SER A 135 -1.47 13.59 4.46
C SER A 135 -0.82 14.96 4.48
N LEU A 136 -1.18 15.77 5.47
CA LEU A 136 -0.59 17.07 5.70
C LEU A 136 0.34 16.99 6.90
N ILE A 137 1.61 17.33 6.68
CA ILE A 137 2.68 17.30 7.67
C ILE A 137 3.19 18.72 7.87
N ALA A 138 3.29 19.18 9.13
CA ALA A 138 3.97 20.42 9.44
C ALA A 138 5.45 20.16 9.74
N ALA A 139 6.30 20.99 9.18
CA ALA A 139 7.68 21.06 9.59
C ALA A 139 7.80 21.92 10.86
N THR A 140 8.30 21.32 11.92
CA THR A 140 8.48 21.99 13.23
C THR A 140 9.97 22.05 13.57
N GLU A 141 10.31 22.90 14.51
CA GLU A 141 11.67 22.94 15.09
C GLU A 141 11.60 22.80 16.58
N THR A 142 12.35 21.87 17.12
CA THR A 142 12.53 21.70 18.55
C THR A 142 14.01 21.56 18.84
N ASP A 143 14.56 22.45 19.65
CA ASP A 143 15.98 22.48 20.05
C ASP A 143 16.95 22.48 18.85
N GLY A 144 16.59 23.19 17.77
CA GLY A 144 17.40 23.29 16.54
C GLY A 144 17.34 22.03 15.66
N GLN A 145 16.48 21.09 15.96
CA GLN A 145 16.25 19.89 15.16
C GLN A 145 14.92 20.00 14.40
N LEU A 146 14.93 19.63 13.13
CA LEU A 146 13.70 19.50 12.34
C LEU A 146 12.84 18.39 12.93
N GLY A 147 11.63 18.75 13.30
CA GLY A 147 10.56 17.84 13.67
C GLY A 147 9.51 17.77 12.56
N LEU A 148 8.76 16.68 12.56
CA LEU A 148 7.62 16.50 11.67
C LEU A 148 6.41 16.18 12.53
N GLU A 149 5.39 16.98 12.36
CA GLU A 149 4.12 16.78 13.05
C GLU A 149 3.01 16.57 12.02
N ARG A 150 2.27 15.46 12.18
CA ARG A 150 1.10 15.21 11.33
C ARG A 150 -0.04 16.14 11.73
N VAL A 151 -0.44 17.02 10.82
CA VAL A 151 -1.52 17.98 11.03
C VAL A 151 -2.87 17.35 10.69
N SER A 152 -2.96 16.64 9.58
CA SER A 152 -4.21 16.03 9.12
C SER A 152 -3.93 14.84 8.21
N VAL A 153 -4.88 13.92 8.18
CA VAL A 153 -4.95 12.80 7.22
C VAL A 153 -6.30 12.90 6.52
N GLY A 154 -6.29 12.79 5.20
CA GLY A 154 -7.49 12.68 4.40
C GLY A 154 -8.21 11.34 4.63
N GLU A 155 -9.44 11.25 4.13
CA GLU A 155 -10.12 9.96 4.07
C GLU A 155 -9.35 9.00 3.15
N HIS A 156 -9.33 7.73 3.52
CA HIS A 156 -8.73 6.68 2.72
C HIS A 156 -9.58 6.43 1.46
N LEU A 157 -9.03 6.80 0.30
CA LEU A 157 -9.73 6.61 -0.95
C LEU A 157 -9.35 5.24 -1.55
N LEU A 158 -10.33 4.38 -1.73
CA LEU A 158 -10.18 3.09 -2.42
C LEU A 158 -10.14 3.29 -3.96
N LEU A 159 -9.31 4.24 -4.39
CA LEU A 159 -9.08 4.62 -5.79
C LEU A 159 -7.57 4.70 -6.01
N GLY A 160 -7.09 4.05 -7.03
CA GLY A 160 -5.67 4.03 -7.38
C GLY A 160 -5.45 3.64 -8.83
N GLY A 161 -4.24 3.21 -9.16
CA GLY A 161 -3.84 2.79 -10.52
C GLY A 161 -4.76 1.75 -11.12
N ASP A 162 -5.19 0.74 -10.33
CA ASP A 162 -6.11 -0.31 -10.79
C ASP A 162 -7.43 0.28 -11.35
N ASN A 163 -7.92 1.38 -10.75
CA ASN A 163 -9.12 2.07 -11.22
C ASN A 163 -8.85 2.88 -12.48
N MET A 164 -7.65 3.45 -12.62
CA MET A 164 -7.23 4.17 -13.82
C MET A 164 -7.11 3.21 -15.00
N ASP A 165 -6.49 2.06 -14.79
CA ASP A 165 -6.34 0.99 -15.79
C ASP A 165 -7.71 0.48 -16.26
N LEU A 166 -8.62 0.24 -15.30
CA LEU A 166 -9.97 -0.20 -15.60
C LEU A 166 -10.76 0.88 -16.38
N ALA A 167 -10.63 2.14 -15.99
CA ALA A 167 -11.30 3.24 -16.69
C ALA A 167 -10.78 3.39 -18.13
N LEU A 168 -9.48 3.25 -18.34
CA LEU A 168 -8.88 3.28 -19.67
C LEU A 168 -9.36 2.08 -20.51
N ALA A 169 -9.40 0.89 -19.92
CA ALA A 169 -9.91 -0.30 -20.61
C ALA A 169 -11.38 -0.15 -21.05
N TYR A 170 -12.24 0.48 -20.23
CA TYR A 170 -13.61 0.78 -20.63
C TYR A 170 -13.71 1.81 -21.77
N ILE A 171 -12.83 2.80 -21.79
CA ILE A 171 -12.77 3.76 -22.91
C ILE A 171 -12.41 3.04 -24.21
N VAL A 172 -11.40 2.16 -24.18
CA VAL A 172 -10.98 1.39 -25.37
C VAL A 172 -12.08 0.39 -25.78
N GLN A 173 -12.72 -0.25 -24.81
CA GLN A 173 -13.89 -1.13 -25.10
C GLN A 173 -14.98 -0.37 -25.85
N GLY A 174 -15.30 0.86 -25.40
CA GLY A 174 -16.27 1.72 -26.09
C GLY A 174 -15.91 2.03 -27.52
N GLN A 175 -14.63 2.37 -27.78
CA GLN A 175 -14.12 2.63 -29.14
C GLN A 175 -14.22 1.39 -30.04
N LEU A 176 -13.84 0.22 -29.51
CA LEU A 176 -13.96 -1.04 -30.24
C LEU A 176 -15.42 -1.37 -30.59
N ALA A 177 -16.35 -1.10 -29.66
CA ALA A 177 -17.77 -1.31 -29.91
C ALA A 177 -18.33 -0.38 -31.00
N GLU A 178 -17.87 0.88 -31.07
CA GLU A 178 -18.22 1.82 -32.16
C GLU A 178 -17.71 1.33 -33.53
N GLU A 179 -16.58 0.61 -33.54
CA GLU A 179 -16.02 -0.03 -34.74
C GLU A 179 -16.66 -1.40 -35.06
N GLY A 180 -17.64 -1.83 -34.25
CA GLY A 180 -18.36 -3.10 -34.43
C GLY A 180 -17.65 -4.32 -33.83
N HIS A 181 -16.68 -4.11 -32.94
CA HIS A 181 -15.98 -5.17 -32.21
C HIS A 181 -16.49 -5.28 -30.79
N GLU A 182 -17.13 -6.39 -30.45
CA GLU A 182 -17.53 -6.71 -29.07
C GLU A 182 -16.43 -7.56 -28.41
N ILE A 183 -16.05 -7.20 -27.20
CA ILE A 183 -15.10 -7.97 -26.38
C ILE A 183 -15.84 -8.59 -25.19
N ASP A 184 -15.47 -9.81 -24.84
CA ASP A 184 -16.00 -10.52 -23.67
C ASP A 184 -15.30 -10.10 -22.37
N THR A 185 -15.77 -10.61 -21.25
CA THR A 185 -15.22 -10.29 -19.92
C THR A 185 -13.73 -10.69 -19.78
N TRP A 186 -13.33 -11.82 -20.38
CA TRP A 186 -11.92 -12.25 -20.30
C TRP A 186 -11.01 -11.33 -21.12
N GLN A 187 -11.47 -10.91 -22.29
CA GLN A 187 -10.76 -9.94 -23.14
C GLN A 187 -10.69 -8.56 -22.47
N LEU A 188 -11.75 -8.14 -21.75
CA LEU A 188 -11.73 -6.91 -20.96
C LEU A 188 -10.65 -6.97 -19.87
N TRP A 189 -10.55 -8.06 -19.13
CA TRP A 189 -9.49 -8.20 -18.11
C TRP A 189 -8.08 -8.26 -18.72
N ALA A 190 -7.91 -8.88 -19.88
CA ALA A 190 -6.66 -8.83 -20.63
C ALA A 190 -6.32 -7.39 -21.05
N LEU A 191 -7.31 -6.61 -21.46
CA LEU A 191 -7.15 -5.19 -21.78
C LEU A 191 -6.78 -4.35 -20.56
N VAL A 192 -7.43 -4.56 -19.41
CA VAL A 192 -7.06 -3.91 -18.13
C VAL A 192 -5.59 -4.18 -17.81
N HIS A 193 -5.16 -5.43 -17.92
CA HIS A 193 -3.75 -5.77 -17.68
C HIS A 193 -2.79 -5.10 -18.68
N ALA A 194 -3.21 -4.92 -19.93
CA ALA A 194 -2.42 -4.20 -20.93
C ALA A 194 -2.34 -2.70 -20.63
N CYS A 195 -3.36 -2.12 -20.00
CA CYS A 195 -3.37 -0.71 -19.62
C CYS A 195 -2.44 -0.41 -18.43
N SER A 196 -2.07 -1.42 -17.63
CA SER A 196 -1.18 -1.27 -16.46
C SER A 196 0.32 -1.28 -16.81
N GLN A 197 0.69 -1.40 -18.07
CA GLN A 197 2.09 -1.45 -18.55
C GLN A 197 2.51 -0.12 -19.19
#